data_bfe3e3285ecb116e12aece55e423633e
#
_entry.id   bfe3e3285ecb116e12aece55e423633e
#
_cell.length_a   1.000
_cell.length_b   1.000
_cell.length_c   1.000
_cell.angle_alpha   90.00
_cell.angle_beta   90.00
_cell.angle_gamma   90.00
#
_symmetry.space_group_name_H-M   'P 1'
#
loop_
_entity.id
_entity.type
_entity.pdbx_description
1 polymer ?
#
loop_
_entity_poly.entity_id
_entity_poly.type
_entity_poly.pdbx_seq_one_letter_code
_entity_poly.pdbx_strand_id
1 'polypeptide(L)'
;CKQLFAQGAESAIVSTRVTIIIAFLHFFAIFIAILLPGPLSETSRDVLFRYCPPAVFLLSILFNQFGILYFNIMMEHTAFVPIVNTKGDVIGRSLAVDAINQKNEYINPVIRIAVSHNGMLYLRPRSQRCMLDAGKVDIPLECYLLYGETLEQAIVRLVKQSFPQAPIQDLQFNIMYHFENKVTNRLIYLFLIEIEDENLLRDKQTRDGKLWTFQQIEHNLDKNFFSCCFENEYEHLKDVIYTREKYKEF
;
A
#
# COMPACT_ATOMS: atom_id res chain seq x y z
N CYS A 1 10.79 5.38 5.63
CA CYS A 1 11.55 5.50 6.90
C CYS A 1 11.10 6.67 7.78
N LYS A 2 10.96 7.92 7.29
CA LYS A 2 10.56 9.06 8.13
C LYS A 2 9.19 8.87 8.81
N GLN A 3 8.19 8.35 8.13
CA GLN A 3 6.86 8.12 8.71
C GLN A 3 6.82 6.97 9.72
N LEU A 4 7.61 5.92 9.50
CA LEU A 4 7.76 4.81 10.45
C LEU A 4 8.44 5.25 11.74
N PHE A 5 9.49 6.06 11.62
CA PHE A 5 10.13 6.70 12.78
C PHE A 5 9.16 7.66 13.47
N ALA A 6 8.32 8.39 12.71
CA ALA A 6 7.32 9.29 13.28
C ALA A 6 6.27 8.53 14.10
N GLN A 7 5.72 7.41 13.60
CA GLN A 7 4.73 6.60 14.34
C GLN A 7 5.31 5.91 15.57
N GLY A 8 6.53 5.36 15.46
CA GLY A 8 7.25 4.82 16.63
C GLY A 8 7.59 5.90 17.65
N ALA A 9 7.98 7.08 17.17
CA ALA A 9 8.22 8.25 18.01
C ALA A 9 6.93 8.77 18.66
N GLU A 10 5.80 8.78 17.94
CA GLU A 10 4.49 9.15 18.50
C GLU A 10 4.05 8.20 19.61
N SER A 11 4.18 6.88 19.42
CA SER A 11 3.88 5.89 20.46
C SER A 11 4.76 6.09 21.70
N ALA A 12 6.06 6.31 21.53
CA ALA A 12 6.98 6.61 22.61
C ALA A 12 6.66 7.94 23.31
N ILE A 13 6.30 8.99 22.55
CA ILE A 13 5.91 10.29 23.07
C ILE A 13 4.60 10.18 23.89
N VAL A 14 3.60 9.45 23.41
CA VAL A 14 2.34 9.24 24.16
C VAL A 14 2.60 8.50 25.45
N SER A 15 3.36 7.41 25.41
CA SER A 15 3.75 6.63 26.60
C SER A 15 4.51 7.49 27.62
N THR A 16 5.46 8.31 27.17
CA THR A 16 6.22 9.23 28.01
C THR A 16 5.31 10.31 28.64
N ARG A 17 4.39 10.89 27.88
CA ARG A 17 3.43 11.88 28.37
C ARG A 17 2.53 11.30 29.47
N VAL A 18 2.01 10.09 29.28
CA VAL A 18 1.20 9.40 30.30
C VAL A 18 2.00 9.17 31.58
N THR A 19 3.25 8.72 31.47
CA THR A 19 4.16 8.53 32.60
C THR A 19 4.40 9.85 33.38
N ILE A 20 4.67 10.93 32.65
CA ILE A 20 4.87 12.27 33.27
C ILE A 20 3.61 12.74 33.99
N ILE A 21 2.41 12.55 33.42
CA ILE A 21 1.16 12.93 34.07
C ILE A 21 0.93 12.15 35.36
N ILE A 22 1.15 10.83 35.34
CA ILE A 22 1.00 9.97 36.54
C ILE A 22 2.00 10.40 37.63
N ALA A 23 3.26 10.63 37.27
CA ALA A 23 4.26 11.12 38.21
C ALA A 23 3.91 12.49 38.77
N PHE A 24 3.45 13.43 37.93
CA PHE A 24 3.02 14.75 38.36
C PHE A 24 1.85 14.68 39.34
N LEU A 25 0.83 13.88 39.07
CA LEU A 25 -0.32 13.68 39.98
C LEU A 25 0.13 13.12 41.34
N HIS A 26 1.09 12.20 41.34
CA HIS A 26 1.64 11.66 42.57
C HIS A 26 2.39 12.74 43.37
N PHE A 27 3.28 13.52 42.74
CA PHE A 27 3.98 14.63 43.42
C PHE A 27 3.01 15.72 43.90
N PHE A 28 1.95 16.00 43.13
CA PHE A 28 0.93 16.96 43.53
C PHE A 28 0.16 16.48 44.72
N ALA A 29 -0.16 15.19 44.84
CA ALA A 29 -0.83 14.60 46.02
C ALA A 29 0.09 14.70 47.28
N ILE A 30 1.39 14.45 47.13
CA ILE A 30 2.37 14.65 48.21
C ILE A 30 2.43 16.11 48.64
N PHE A 31 2.45 17.05 47.68
CA PHE A 31 2.45 18.50 47.98
C PHE A 31 1.22 18.95 48.73
N ILE A 32 0.05 18.52 48.34
CA ILE A 32 -1.20 18.79 49.04
C ILE A 32 -1.17 18.20 50.47
N ALA A 33 -0.70 16.97 50.61
CA ALA A 33 -0.60 16.29 51.91
C ALA A 33 0.32 17.02 52.89
N ILE A 34 1.36 17.71 52.40
CA ILE A 34 2.26 18.55 53.25
C ILE A 34 1.57 19.87 53.64
N LEU A 35 0.73 20.44 52.78
CA LEU A 35 0.07 21.72 53.03
C LEU A 35 -1.18 21.61 53.95
N LEU A 36 -1.73 20.43 54.09
CA LEU A 36 -2.93 20.24 54.95
C LEU A 36 -2.57 20.43 56.41
N PRO A 37 -3.33 21.23 57.15
CA PRO A 37 -3.12 21.43 58.57
C PRO A 37 -3.57 20.19 59.38
N GLY A 38 -2.61 19.41 59.84
CA GLY A 38 -2.84 18.24 60.67
C GLY A 38 -1.99 17.05 60.32
N PRO A 39 -1.71 16.13 61.25
CA PRO A 39 -0.92 14.94 60.97
C PRO A 39 -1.73 13.99 60.10
N LEU A 40 -1.14 13.57 58.97
CA LEU A 40 -1.67 12.47 58.17
C LEU A 40 -1.79 11.21 59.02
N SER A 41 -2.88 10.45 58.84
CA SER A 41 -2.97 9.14 59.47
C SER A 41 -1.78 8.26 59.05
N GLU A 42 -1.33 7.34 59.89
CA GLU A 42 -0.22 6.43 59.55
C GLU A 42 -0.47 5.67 58.26
N THR A 43 -1.71 5.22 58.05
CA THR A 43 -2.12 4.52 56.85
C THR A 43 -1.99 5.41 55.61
N SER A 44 -2.43 6.67 55.66
CA SER A 44 -2.33 7.61 54.55
C SER A 44 -0.88 7.93 54.20
N ARG A 45 -0.04 8.08 55.23
CA ARG A 45 1.38 8.32 55.07
C ARG A 45 2.09 7.12 54.39
N ASP A 46 1.82 5.91 54.85
CA ASP A 46 2.39 4.69 54.28
C ASP A 46 1.93 4.47 52.83
N VAL A 47 0.67 4.71 52.50
CA VAL A 47 0.17 4.63 51.15
C VAL A 47 0.91 5.63 50.25
N LEU A 48 0.99 6.90 50.67
CA LEU A 48 1.52 7.97 49.81
C LEU A 48 3.02 7.89 49.58
N PHE A 49 3.79 7.54 50.62
CA PHE A 49 5.25 7.58 50.58
C PHE A 49 5.92 6.22 50.43
N ARG A 50 5.26 5.11 50.76
CA ARG A 50 5.84 3.77 50.69
C ARG A 50 5.27 2.95 49.54
N TYR A 51 3.97 2.98 49.27
CA TYR A 51 3.35 2.13 48.24
C TYR A 51 3.11 2.85 46.90
N CYS A 52 2.78 4.12 46.90
CA CYS A 52 2.54 4.85 45.64
C CYS A 52 3.78 4.99 44.77
N PRO A 53 5.01 5.33 45.25
CA PRO A 53 6.16 5.48 44.38
C PRO A 53 6.51 4.20 43.59
N PRO A 54 6.62 3.01 44.21
CA PRO A 54 6.87 1.79 43.44
C PRO A 54 5.70 1.41 42.51
N ALA A 55 4.43 1.71 42.90
CA ALA A 55 3.29 1.47 42.05
C ALA A 55 3.30 2.37 40.81
N VAL A 56 3.60 3.67 40.97
CA VAL A 56 3.74 4.61 39.82
C VAL A 56 4.87 4.15 38.90
N PHE A 57 6.00 3.72 39.46
CA PHE A 57 7.13 3.22 38.67
C PHE A 57 6.76 1.96 37.88
N LEU A 58 6.09 0.99 38.53
CA LEU A 58 5.64 -0.24 37.90
C LEU A 58 4.62 0.02 36.78
N LEU A 59 3.64 0.89 37.03
CA LEU A 59 2.65 1.30 36.04
C LEU A 59 3.30 1.97 34.83
N SER A 60 4.32 2.81 35.06
CA SER A 60 5.06 3.47 33.97
C SER A 60 5.78 2.47 33.09
N ILE A 61 6.42 1.44 33.68
CA ILE A 61 7.06 0.35 32.92
C ILE A 61 6.02 -0.43 32.13
N LEU A 62 4.88 -0.79 32.75
CA LEU A 62 3.81 -1.53 32.07
C LEU A 62 3.25 -0.75 30.89
N PHE A 63 2.95 0.55 31.04
CA PHE A 63 2.46 1.40 29.93
C PHE A 63 3.46 1.47 28.79
N ASN A 64 4.75 1.60 29.09
CA ASN A 64 5.79 1.57 28.05
C ASN A 64 5.82 0.22 27.31
N GLN A 65 5.80 -0.89 28.04
CA GLN A 65 5.79 -2.24 27.43
C GLN A 65 4.53 -2.49 26.59
N PHE A 66 3.36 -2.06 27.06
CA PHE A 66 2.11 -2.14 26.30
C PHE A 66 2.17 -1.29 25.02
N GLY A 67 2.72 -0.08 25.10
CA GLY A 67 2.89 0.79 23.93
C GLY A 67 3.81 0.16 22.88
N ILE A 68 4.92 -0.41 23.27
CA ILE A 68 5.86 -1.12 22.39
C ILE A 68 5.21 -2.37 21.78
N LEU A 69 4.52 -3.18 22.59
CA LEU A 69 3.84 -4.39 22.14
C LEU A 69 2.74 -4.06 21.13
N TYR A 70 1.90 -3.06 21.44
CA TYR A 70 0.84 -2.60 20.55
C TYR A 70 1.40 -2.09 19.21
N PHE A 71 2.47 -1.28 19.25
CA PHE A 71 3.15 -0.81 18.07
C PHE A 71 3.72 -1.97 17.21
N ASN A 72 4.35 -2.94 17.84
CA ASN A 72 4.90 -4.11 17.14
C ASN A 72 3.81 -4.93 16.46
N ILE A 73 2.68 -5.18 17.14
CA ILE A 73 1.52 -5.88 16.56
C ILE A 73 0.94 -5.10 15.38
N MET A 74 0.77 -3.79 15.50
CA MET A 74 0.32 -2.96 14.39
C MET A 74 1.27 -3.03 13.19
N MET A 75 2.58 -3.00 13.44
CA MET A 75 3.60 -3.05 12.40
C MET A 75 3.66 -4.41 11.69
N GLU A 76 3.41 -5.50 12.41
CA GLU A 76 3.40 -6.86 11.87
C GLU A 76 2.25 -7.07 10.86
N HIS A 77 1.12 -6.39 11.06
CA HIS A 77 -0.04 -6.42 10.16
C HIS A 77 -0.05 -5.30 9.10
N THR A 78 0.95 -4.44 9.08
CA THR A 78 1.00 -3.30 8.16
C THR A 78 1.77 -3.67 6.90
N ALA A 79 1.10 -3.59 5.76
CA ALA A 79 1.74 -3.79 4.47
C ALA A 79 2.68 -2.62 4.13
N PHE A 80 3.90 -2.94 3.73
CA PHE A 80 4.88 -1.99 3.22
C PHE A 80 5.09 -2.18 1.73
N VAL A 81 5.41 -1.08 1.06
CA VAL A 81 5.86 -1.07 -0.33
C VAL A 81 7.30 -0.54 -0.38
N PRO A 82 8.15 -1.05 -1.27
CA PRO A 82 9.49 -0.53 -1.43
C PRO A 82 9.47 0.88 -2.00
N ILE A 83 10.46 1.67 -1.60
CA ILE A 83 10.84 2.90 -2.27
C ILE A 83 12.01 2.55 -3.17
N VAL A 84 11.91 2.92 -4.44
CA VAL A 84 12.93 2.60 -5.44
C VAL A 84 13.49 3.87 -6.08
N ASN A 85 14.67 3.75 -6.70
CA ASN A 85 15.19 4.75 -7.62
C ASN A 85 14.61 4.51 -9.04
N THR A 86 14.96 5.37 -9.99
CA THR A 86 14.53 5.24 -11.41
C THR A 86 15.06 3.98 -12.11
N LYS A 87 16.04 3.30 -11.53
CA LYS A 87 16.58 2.03 -12.05
C LYS A 87 15.88 0.81 -11.45
N GLY A 88 15.02 0.99 -10.44
CA GLY A 88 14.35 -0.09 -9.74
C GLY A 88 15.08 -0.61 -8.50
N ASP A 89 16.23 -0.03 -8.13
CA ASP A 89 16.95 -0.45 -6.91
C ASP A 89 16.18 0.01 -5.66
N VAL A 90 16.03 -0.89 -4.69
CA VAL A 90 15.33 -0.59 -3.44
C VAL A 90 16.22 0.28 -2.54
N ILE A 91 15.74 1.47 -2.22
CA ILE A 91 16.43 2.45 -1.36
C ILE A 91 15.74 2.68 -0.02
N GLY A 92 14.55 2.09 0.19
CA GLY A 92 13.79 2.23 1.42
C GLY A 92 12.45 1.52 1.36
N ARG A 93 11.58 1.85 2.31
CA ARG A 93 10.19 1.36 2.35
C ARG A 93 9.24 2.45 2.85
N SER A 94 7.99 2.43 2.40
CA SER A 94 6.89 3.27 2.88
C SER A 94 5.67 2.42 3.24
N LEU A 95 4.73 2.99 3.95
CA LEU A 95 3.45 2.32 4.21
C LEU A 95 2.66 2.18 2.90
N ALA A 96 2.07 1.02 2.67
CA ALA A 96 1.25 0.80 1.48
C ALA A 96 0.05 1.76 1.42
N VAL A 97 -0.54 2.08 2.56
CA VAL A 97 -1.67 3.04 2.67
C VAL A 97 -1.26 4.42 2.19
N ASP A 98 -0.05 4.88 2.53
CA ASP A 98 0.45 6.19 2.11
C ASP A 98 0.75 6.21 0.61
N ALA A 99 1.35 5.13 0.09
CA ALA A 99 1.64 5.01 -1.34
C ALA A 99 0.37 4.98 -2.21
N ILE A 100 -0.74 4.43 -1.67
CA ILE A 100 -2.02 4.30 -2.38
C ILE A 100 -2.83 5.60 -2.30
N ASN A 101 -2.85 6.27 -1.13
CA ASN A 101 -3.80 7.34 -0.83
C ASN A 101 -3.26 8.76 -1.07
N GLN A 102 -1.97 8.92 -1.28
CA GLN A 102 -1.39 10.26 -1.51
C GLN A 102 -0.13 10.20 -2.37
N LYS A 103 0.13 11.29 -3.09
CA LYS A 103 1.38 11.44 -3.82
C LYS A 103 2.53 11.48 -2.82
N ASN A 104 3.50 10.57 -2.99
CA ASN A 104 4.76 10.55 -2.26
C ASN A 104 5.84 11.28 -3.06
N GLU A 105 6.81 11.87 -2.35
CA GLU A 105 8.08 12.32 -2.95
C GLU A 105 8.91 11.13 -3.47
N TYR A 106 8.52 9.90 -3.09
CA TYR A 106 9.23 8.66 -3.38
C TYR A 106 8.57 7.89 -4.51
N ILE A 107 9.40 7.18 -5.28
CA ILE A 107 8.95 6.30 -6.35
C ILE A 107 8.60 4.94 -5.73
N ASN A 108 7.37 4.48 -5.97
CA ASN A 108 6.94 3.13 -5.56
C ASN A 108 6.73 2.24 -6.80
N PRO A 109 7.23 0.99 -6.80
CA PRO A 109 7.05 0.08 -7.93
C PRO A 109 5.62 -0.44 -8.00
N VAL A 110 5.08 -0.44 -9.21
CA VAL A 110 3.74 -0.92 -9.54
C VAL A 110 3.85 -1.91 -10.68
N ILE A 111 3.19 -3.05 -10.52
CA ILE A 111 3.06 -4.06 -11.56
C ILE A 111 1.71 -3.84 -12.23
N ARG A 112 1.73 -3.79 -13.56
CA ARG A 112 0.54 -3.70 -14.41
C ARG A 112 0.61 -4.83 -15.42
N ILE A 113 -0.51 -5.57 -15.59
CA ILE A 113 -0.60 -6.68 -16.54
C ILE A 113 -1.77 -6.44 -17.48
N ALA A 114 -1.47 -6.22 -18.74
CA ALA A 114 -2.44 -6.20 -19.80
C ALA A 114 -2.86 -7.63 -20.16
N VAL A 115 -4.12 -7.80 -20.49
CA VAL A 115 -4.69 -9.09 -20.90
C VAL A 115 -5.15 -8.98 -22.34
N SER A 116 -4.66 -9.87 -23.20
CA SER A 116 -5.09 -9.98 -24.61
C SER A 116 -5.82 -11.28 -24.87
N HIS A 117 -6.69 -11.25 -25.88
CA HIS A 117 -7.40 -12.41 -26.42
C HIS A 117 -7.67 -12.17 -27.90
N ASN A 118 -7.16 -13.05 -28.77
CA ASN A 118 -7.35 -12.97 -30.23
C ASN A 118 -7.09 -11.56 -30.80
N GLY A 119 -5.97 -10.96 -30.47
CA GLY A 119 -5.59 -9.63 -30.96
C GLY A 119 -6.38 -8.46 -30.37
N MET A 120 -7.26 -8.70 -29.40
CA MET A 120 -8.01 -7.67 -28.68
C MET A 120 -7.48 -7.49 -27.27
N LEU A 121 -7.63 -6.30 -26.67
CA LEU A 121 -7.30 -6.01 -25.29
C LEU A 121 -8.53 -6.14 -24.40
N TYR A 122 -8.39 -6.83 -23.28
CA TYR A 122 -9.39 -6.87 -22.23
C TYR A 122 -9.21 -5.69 -21.28
N LEU A 123 -10.18 -4.77 -21.28
CA LEU A 123 -10.16 -3.56 -20.46
C LEU A 123 -11.37 -3.50 -19.55
N ARG A 124 -11.22 -2.83 -18.39
CA ARG A 124 -12.33 -2.60 -17.45
C ARG A 124 -12.29 -1.20 -16.86
N PRO A 125 -13.42 -0.66 -16.38
CA PRO A 125 -13.45 0.59 -15.63
C PRO A 125 -12.68 0.45 -14.30
N ARG A 126 -11.90 1.46 -13.95
CA ARG A 126 -11.30 1.60 -12.63
C ARG A 126 -12.37 1.85 -11.58
N SER A 127 -12.12 1.39 -10.36
CA SER A 127 -13.03 1.68 -9.25
C SER A 127 -13.20 3.19 -9.04
N GLN A 128 -14.43 3.62 -8.71
CA GLN A 128 -14.71 5.01 -8.32
C GLN A 128 -13.95 5.45 -7.05
N ARG A 129 -13.40 4.50 -6.30
CA ARG A 129 -12.59 4.78 -5.09
C ARG A 129 -11.11 4.97 -5.40
N CYS A 130 -10.66 4.74 -6.63
CA CYS A 130 -9.26 4.97 -7.02
C CYS A 130 -8.98 6.47 -7.02
N MET A 131 -7.84 6.87 -6.49
CA MET A 131 -7.40 8.27 -6.54
C MET A 131 -6.93 8.68 -7.94
N LEU A 132 -6.35 7.74 -8.67
CA LEU A 132 -5.88 7.96 -10.04
C LEU A 132 -6.94 7.48 -11.02
N ASP A 133 -7.45 8.40 -11.85
CA ASP A 133 -8.36 8.11 -12.98
C ASP A 133 -9.59 7.27 -12.60
N ALA A 134 -10.29 7.63 -11.51
CA ALA A 134 -11.50 6.96 -11.05
C ALA A 134 -12.55 6.84 -12.16
N GLY A 135 -13.06 5.63 -12.38
CA GLY A 135 -14.10 5.33 -13.37
C GLY A 135 -13.64 5.28 -14.81
N LYS A 136 -12.43 5.69 -15.15
CA LYS A 136 -11.89 5.56 -16.51
C LYS A 136 -11.55 4.11 -16.84
N VAL A 137 -11.57 3.79 -18.13
CA VAL A 137 -11.25 2.45 -18.62
C VAL A 137 -9.73 2.24 -18.62
N ASP A 138 -9.30 1.06 -18.17
CA ASP A 138 -7.89 0.71 -17.97
C ASP A 138 -7.67 -0.79 -18.11
N ILE A 139 -6.40 -1.22 -18.14
CA ILE A 139 -6.05 -2.64 -18.05
C ILE A 139 -6.51 -3.23 -16.71
N PRO A 140 -6.85 -4.56 -16.69
CA PRO A 140 -7.56 -5.14 -15.55
C PRO A 140 -6.72 -5.33 -14.30
N LEU A 141 -5.41 -5.48 -14.43
CA LEU A 141 -4.53 -5.94 -13.37
C LEU A 141 -3.50 -4.87 -13.01
N GLU A 142 -3.57 -4.37 -11.79
CA GLU A 142 -2.61 -3.41 -11.22
C GLU A 142 -2.42 -3.70 -9.72
N CYS A 143 -1.17 -3.77 -9.26
CA CYS A 143 -0.87 -3.80 -7.83
C CYS A 143 0.49 -3.16 -7.52
N TYR A 144 0.64 -2.71 -6.28
CA TYR A 144 1.95 -2.35 -5.74
C TYR A 144 2.76 -3.61 -5.43
N LEU A 145 4.06 -3.56 -5.70
CA LEU A 145 5.02 -4.54 -5.19
C LEU A 145 5.09 -4.40 -3.66
N LEU A 146 5.01 -5.50 -2.93
CA LEU A 146 5.16 -5.47 -1.48
C LEU A 146 6.64 -5.52 -1.09
N TYR A 147 6.98 -4.92 0.05
CA TYR A 147 8.35 -4.93 0.54
C TYR A 147 8.79 -6.36 0.90
N GLY A 148 9.90 -6.81 0.32
CA GLY A 148 10.39 -8.18 0.48
C GLY A 148 9.80 -9.20 -0.51
N GLU A 149 8.84 -8.79 -1.34
CA GLU A 149 8.27 -9.61 -2.42
C GLU A 149 9.12 -9.47 -3.69
N THR A 150 9.34 -10.56 -4.43
CA THR A 150 9.93 -10.48 -5.77
C THR A 150 8.89 -10.11 -6.83
N LEU A 151 9.33 -9.69 -8.02
CA LEU A 151 8.41 -9.39 -9.14
C LEU A 151 7.57 -10.61 -9.50
N GLU A 152 8.17 -11.81 -9.55
CA GLU A 152 7.47 -13.06 -9.87
C GLU A 152 6.40 -13.38 -8.82
N GLN A 153 6.71 -13.21 -7.53
CA GLN A 153 5.75 -13.44 -6.44
C GLN A 153 4.55 -12.49 -6.56
N ALA A 154 4.80 -11.22 -6.84
CA ALA A 154 3.75 -10.22 -7.00
C ALA A 154 2.89 -10.49 -8.25
N ILE A 155 3.49 -10.90 -9.37
CA ILE A 155 2.79 -11.31 -10.58
C ILE A 155 1.88 -12.50 -10.30
N VAL A 156 2.41 -13.56 -9.67
CA VAL A 156 1.64 -14.75 -9.33
C VAL A 156 0.48 -14.40 -8.42
N ARG A 157 0.70 -13.56 -7.40
CA ARG A 157 -0.34 -13.08 -6.49
C ARG A 157 -1.43 -12.33 -7.26
N LEU A 158 -1.04 -11.37 -8.14
CA LEU A 158 -1.97 -10.53 -8.90
C LEU A 158 -2.80 -11.35 -9.90
N VAL A 159 -2.15 -12.22 -10.68
CA VAL A 159 -2.83 -13.06 -11.68
C VAL A 159 -3.75 -14.07 -11.01
N LYS A 160 -3.29 -14.81 -10.00
CA LYS A 160 -4.12 -15.81 -9.29
C LYS A 160 -5.34 -15.20 -8.61
N GLN A 161 -5.24 -13.97 -8.16
CA GLN A 161 -6.34 -13.27 -7.50
C GLN A 161 -7.47 -12.94 -8.48
N SER A 162 -7.15 -12.62 -9.73
CA SER A 162 -8.11 -12.16 -10.74
C SER A 162 -8.44 -13.22 -11.79
N PHE A 163 -7.44 -13.99 -12.21
CA PHE A 163 -7.53 -15.04 -13.23
C PHE A 163 -6.82 -16.32 -12.75
N PRO A 164 -7.43 -17.10 -11.82
CA PRO A 164 -6.77 -18.25 -11.18
C PRO A 164 -6.24 -19.33 -12.13
N GLN A 165 -6.86 -19.44 -13.32
CA GLN A 165 -6.54 -20.44 -14.34
C GLN A 165 -5.71 -19.88 -15.49
N ALA A 166 -5.31 -18.59 -15.44
CA ALA A 166 -4.51 -18.00 -16.52
C ALA A 166 -3.10 -18.64 -16.59
N PRO A 167 -2.55 -18.83 -17.80
CA PRO A 167 -1.25 -19.43 -18.01
C PRO A 167 -0.12 -18.43 -17.70
N ILE A 168 0.33 -18.39 -16.44
CA ILE A 168 1.35 -17.43 -15.97
C ILE A 168 2.67 -17.59 -16.72
N GLN A 169 2.99 -18.81 -17.22
CA GLN A 169 4.20 -19.08 -18.01
C GLN A 169 4.28 -18.28 -19.31
N ASP A 170 3.12 -17.82 -19.83
CA ASP A 170 3.05 -17.07 -21.09
C ASP A 170 3.10 -15.56 -20.88
N LEU A 171 3.36 -15.14 -19.64
CA LEU A 171 3.51 -13.73 -19.30
C LEU A 171 4.79 -13.17 -19.94
N GLN A 172 4.64 -12.05 -20.64
CA GLN A 172 5.75 -11.34 -21.28
C GLN A 172 5.96 -9.99 -20.63
N PHE A 173 7.23 -9.69 -20.29
CA PHE A 173 7.64 -8.35 -19.92
C PHE A 173 7.58 -7.45 -21.17
N ASN A 174 6.95 -6.29 -21.04
CA ASN A 174 6.83 -5.32 -22.11
C ASN A 174 7.79 -4.14 -21.90
N ILE A 175 7.53 -3.32 -20.89
CA ILE A 175 8.30 -2.10 -20.64
C ILE A 175 8.36 -1.77 -19.14
N MET A 176 9.44 -1.11 -18.74
CA MET A 176 9.55 -0.45 -17.44
C MET A 176 9.68 1.06 -17.67
N TYR A 177 8.86 1.86 -16.99
CA TYR A 177 8.93 3.31 -17.13
C TYR A 177 8.55 4.04 -15.85
N HIS A 178 9.06 5.25 -15.69
CA HIS A 178 8.71 6.14 -14.60
C HIS A 178 7.48 6.97 -14.98
N PHE A 179 6.45 6.90 -14.14
CA PHE A 179 5.21 7.67 -14.29
C PHE A 179 5.01 8.58 -13.08
N GLU A 180 4.92 9.88 -13.34
CA GLU A 180 4.67 10.89 -12.33
C GLU A 180 3.61 11.88 -12.79
N ASN A 181 2.67 12.20 -11.90
CA ASN A 181 1.70 13.27 -12.08
C ASN A 181 1.38 13.95 -10.73
N LYS A 182 0.30 14.73 -10.66
CA LYS A 182 -0.11 15.45 -9.43
C LYS A 182 -0.55 14.49 -8.30
N VAL A 183 -0.94 13.26 -8.64
CA VAL A 183 -1.56 12.30 -7.70
C VAL A 183 -0.59 11.19 -7.29
N THR A 184 0.33 10.79 -8.17
CA THR A 184 1.17 9.60 -7.96
C THR A 184 2.57 9.75 -8.52
N ASN A 185 3.51 8.98 -7.96
CA ASN A 185 4.90 8.85 -8.41
C ASN A 185 5.27 7.36 -8.39
N ARG A 186 5.39 6.71 -9.55
CA ARG A 186 5.46 5.25 -9.71
C ARG A 186 6.56 4.84 -10.68
N LEU A 187 7.20 3.71 -10.39
CA LEU A 187 7.97 2.95 -11.37
C LEU A 187 7.08 1.78 -11.83
N ILE A 188 6.62 1.84 -13.08
CA ILE A 188 5.67 0.88 -13.61
C ILE A 188 6.41 -0.22 -14.36
N TYR A 189 6.10 -1.48 -14.02
CA TYR A 189 6.51 -2.68 -14.74
C TYR A 189 5.28 -3.21 -15.48
N LEU A 190 5.25 -3.03 -16.80
CA LEU A 190 4.16 -3.47 -17.65
C LEU A 190 4.46 -4.85 -18.23
N PHE A 191 3.49 -5.73 -18.09
CA PHE A 191 3.50 -7.08 -18.65
C PHE A 191 2.28 -7.30 -19.54
N LEU A 192 2.36 -8.29 -20.42
CA LEU A 192 1.26 -8.76 -21.25
C LEU A 192 1.08 -10.25 -21.08
N ILE A 193 -0.16 -10.69 -20.88
CA ILE A 193 -0.55 -12.10 -20.88
C ILE A 193 -1.63 -12.32 -21.93
N GLU A 194 -1.54 -13.41 -22.67
CA GLU A 194 -2.59 -13.84 -23.58
C GLU A 194 -3.45 -14.92 -22.91
N ILE A 195 -4.76 -14.77 -22.97
CA ILE A 195 -5.72 -15.76 -22.47
C ILE A 195 -6.49 -16.31 -23.66
N GLU A 196 -6.28 -17.59 -24.00
CA GLU A 196 -6.94 -18.25 -25.11
C GLU A 196 -8.42 -18.57 -24.84
N ASP A 197 -8.74 -18.97 -23.60
CA ASP A 197 -10.11 -19.29 -23.21
C ASP A 197 -10.90 -18.01 -22.83
N GLU A 198 -11.80 -17.56 -23.72
CA GLU A 198 -12.66 -16.41 -23.47
C GLU A 198 -13.54 -16.56 -22.22
N ASN A 199 -13.85 -17.78 -21.80
CA ASN A 199 -14.68 -18.00 -20.61
C ASN A 199 -14.00 -17.51 -19.34
N LEU A 200 -12.66 -17.51 -19.28
CA LEU A 200 -11.90 -16.97 -18.17
C LEU A 200 -12.05 -15.46 -18.04
N LEU A 201 -12.35 -14.76 -19.14
CA LEU A 201 -12.59 -13.31 -19.18
C LEU A 201 -14.04 -12.95 -18.80
N ARG A 202 -14.94 -13.92 -18.84
CA ARG A 202 -16.36 -13.75 -18.50
C ARG A 202 -16.69 -14.08 -17.05
N ASP A 203 -15.70 -14.45 -16.24
CA ASP A 203 -15.92 -14.79 -14.84
C ASP A 203 -16.62 -13.66 -14.07
N LYS A 204 -17.40 -14.04 -13.05
CA LYS A 204 -18.24 -13.13 -12.26
C LYS A 204 -17.47 -11.99 -11.59
N GLN A 205 -16.16 -12.16 -11.36
CA GLN A 205 -15.29 -11.13 -10.78
C GLN A 205 -14.91 -10.01 -11.77
N THR A 206 -15.13 -10.23 -13.08
CA THR A 206 -14.74 -9.31 -14.16
C THR A 206 -15.93 -8.73 -14.92
N ARG A 207 -17.13 -8.72 -14.33
CA ARG A 207 -18.40 -8.36 -14.98
C ARG A 207 -18.40 -7.06 -15.79
N ASP A 208 -17.62 -6.07 -15.35
CA ASP A 208 -17.57 -4.76 -16.01
C ASP A 208 -16.50 -4.66 -17.10
N GLY A 209 -15.69 -5.72 -17.27
CA GLY A 209 -14.65 -5.78 -18.30
C GLY A 209 -15.19 -6.28 -19.63
N LYS A 210 -14.59 -5.81 -20.73
CA LYS A 210 -14.89 -6.25 -22.10
C LYS A 210 -13.66 -6.24 -22.98
N LEU A 211 -13.72 -7.01 -24.07
CA LEU A 211 -12.71 -6.99 -25.14
C LEU A 211 -12.89 -5.77 -26.02
N TRP A 212 -11.78 -5.13 -26.34
CA TRP A 212 -11.68 -3.95 -27.19
C TRP A 212 -10.77 -4.22 -28.37
N THR A 213 -11.25 -3.93 -29.58
CA THR A 213 -10.39 -3.89 -30.77
C THR A 213 -9.53 -2.63 -30.75
N PHE A 214 -8.38 -2.66 -31.41
CA PHE A 214 -7.53 -1.47 -31.55
C PHE A 214 -8.26 -0.29 -32.19
N GLN A 215 -9.09 -0.54 -33.18
CA GLN A 215 -9.89 0.50 -33.81
C GLN A 215 -10.86 1.19 -32.82
N GLN A 216 -11.49 0.42 -31.92
CA GLN A 216 -12.33 0.99 -30.86
C GLN A 216 -11.54 1.80 -29.86
N ILE A 217 -10.32 1.35 -29.52
CA ILE A 217 -9.43 2.07 -28.61
C ILE A 217 -8.99 3.39 -29.25
N GLU A 218 -8.45 3.36 -30.47
CA GLU A 218 -7.98 4.54 -31.21
C GLU A 218 -9.07 5.58 -31.39
N HIS A 219 -10.31 5.14 -31.62
CA HIS A 219 -11.43 6.08 -31.70
C HIS A 219 -11.68 6.85 -30.40
N ASN A 220 -11.27 6.30 -29.24
CA ASN A 220 -11.53 6.89 -27.91
C ASN A 220 -10.27 7.44 -27.21
N LEU A 221 -9.08 7.34 -27.81
CA LEU A 221 -7.86 7.97 -27.30
C LEU A 221 -8.03 9.50 -27.23
N ASP A 222 -7.34 10.14 -26.30
CA ASP A 222 -7.31 11.59 -26.08
C ASP A 222 -8.68 12.23 -25.73
N LYS A 223 -9.71 11.39 -25.51
CA LYS A 223 -11.07 11.84 -25.14
C LYS A 223 -11.34 11.76 -23.63
N ASN A 224 -10.31 11.63 -22.83
CA ASN A 224 -10.43 11.47 -21.37
C ASN A 224 -11.24 10.23 -20.94
N PHE A 225 -11.31 9.23 -21.82
CA PHE A 225 -12.05 8.00 -21.62
C PHE A 225 -11.20 6.93 -20.94
N PHE A 226 -9.94 6.83 -21.34
CA PHE A 226 -8.99 5.90 -20.78
C PHE A 226 -8.18 6.51 -19.63
N SER A 227 -7.55 5.66 -18.79
CA SER A 227 -6.61 6.11 -17.79
C SER A 227 -5.34 6.68 -18.45
N CYS A 228 -4.72 7.66 -17.81
CA CYS A 228 -3.48 8.25 -18.31
C CYS A 228 -2.33 7.24 -18.42
N CYS A 229 -2.29 6.20 -17.54
CA CYS A 229 -1.31 5.13 -17.65
C CYS A 229 -1.56 4.29 -18.90
N PHE A 230 -2.81 3.91 -19.17
CA PHE A 230 -3.14 3.11 -20.35
C PHE A 230 -2.86 3.86 -21.65
N GLU A 231 -3.17 5.15 -21.74
CA GLU A 231 -2.86 5.97 -22.92
C GLU A 231 -1.35 5.99 -23.22
N ASN A 232 -0.51 6.07 -22.17
CA ASN A 232 0.95 5.98 -22.33
C ASN A 232 1.46 4.59 -22.74
N GLU A 233 0.73 3.54 -22.36
CA GLU A 233 1.12 2.13 -22.62
C GLU A 233 0.60 1.60 -23.94
N TYR A 234 -0.42 2.23 -24.51
CA TYR A 234 -1.20 1.70 -25.62
C TYR A 234 -0.36 1.35 -26.84
N GLU A 235 0.50 2.24 -27.33
CA GLU A 235 1.31 2.01 -28.51
C GLU A 235 2.26 0.81 -28.33
N HIS A 236 2.87 0.68 -27.13
CA HIS A 236 3.74 -0.46 -26.82
C HIS A 236 2.95 -1.78 -26.79
N LEU A 237 1.75 -1.79 -26.20
CA LEU A 237 0.89 -2.97 -26.18
C LEU A 237 0.44 -3.38 -27.57
N LYS A 238 0.04 -2.40 -28.37
CA LYS A 238 -0.39 -2.59 -29.77
C LYS A 238 0.73 -3.23 -30.62
N ASP A 239 1.93 -2.68 -30.55
CA ASP A 239 3.08 -3.17 -31.32
C ASP A 239 3.44 -4.63 -30.96
N VAL A 240 3.43 -4.98 -29.67
CA VAL A 240 3.71 -6.35 -29.23
C VAL A 240 2.62 -7.31 -29.67
N ILE A 241 1.34 -6.94 -29.55
CA ILE A 241 0.23 -7.80 -29.95
C ILE A 241 0.21 -8.00 -31.48
N TYR A 242 0.39 -6.93 -32.27
CA TYR A 242 0.48 -7.06 -33.73
C TYR A 242 1.64 -7.93 -34.17
N THR A 243 2.78 -7.79 -33.55
CA THR A 243 3.95 -8.61 -33.88
C THR A 243 3.66 -10.08 -33.57
N ARG A 244 3.04 -10.38 -32.43
CA ARG A 244 2.67 -11.74 -32.04
C ARG A 244 1.68 -12.37 -33.00
N GLU A 245 0.58 -11.66 -33.35
CA GLU A 245 -0.44 -12.16 -34.27
C GLU A 245 0.17 -12.48 -35.66
N LYS A 246 1.06 -11.62 -36.14
CA LYS A 246 1.76 -11.85 -37.41
C LYS A 246 2.61 -13.14 -37.42
N TYR A 247 3.19 -13.50 -36.27
CA TYR A 247 3.98 -14.74 -36.16
C TYR A 247 3.13 -16.00 -35.93
N LYS A 248 1.87 -15.87 -35.53
CA LYS A 248 0.93 -17.00 -35.41
C LYS A 248 0.38 -17.46 -36.78
N GLU A 249 0.45 -16.60 -37.80
CA GLU A 249 -0.02 -16.91 -39.15
C GLU A 249 1.00 -17.72 -39.96
N PHE A 250 2.22 -18.00 -39.42
CA PHE A 250 3.27 -18.82 -40.02
C PHE A 250 3.45 -20.10 -39.23
#